data_a01a09fd624334009617ca4c263a8c25
#
_entry.id   a01a09fd624334009617ca4c263a8c25
#
_cell.length_a   1.000
_cell.length_b   1.000
_cell.length_c   1.000
_cell.angle_alpha   90.00
_cell.angle_beta   90.00
_cell.angle_gamma   90.00
#
_symmetry.space_group_name_H-M   'P 1'
#
loop_
_entity.id
_entity.type
_entity.pdbx_description
1 polymer ?
#
loop_
_entity_poly.entity_id
_entity_poly.type
_entity_poly.pdbx_seq_one_letter_code
_entity_poly.pdbx_strand_id
1 'polypeptide(L)'
;IARRGQLAYYEAFGHIDGARSRPMPREAIFPIASMTKPLTGVALLTLLEEGKLSIGDPITRFFPAMANRRVAVDGNPDNTVPAARPISLIDLARHTSGITYGARGNTALHRLYPGSSGTSSRQFTPAAFMERLASLPLLHQPGTVWDYSLSIDVLGLVVEQLTEQRL
;
A
#
# COMPACT_ATOMS: atom_id res chain seq x y z
N ILE A 1 23.37 5.41 -13.35
CA ILE A 1 23.10 4.29 -14.30
C ILE A 1 24.02 3.14 -13.93
N ALA A 2 23.45 1.96 -13.72
CA ALA A 2 24.21 0.73 -13.52
C ALA A 2 23.98 -0.24 -14.69
N ARG A 3 24.98 -1.01 -15.04
CA ARG A 3 24.93 -2.05 -16.05
C ARG A 3 25.74 -3.27 -15.61
N ARG A 4 25.15 -4.45 -15.66
CA ARG A 4 25.78 -5.73 -15.25
C ARG A 4 26.38 -5.66 -13.84
N GLY A 5 25.66 -5.02 -12.90
CA GLY A 5 26.13 -4.84 -11.52
C GLY A 5 27.22 -3.79 -11.31
N GLN A 6 27.65 -3.09 -12.36
CA GLN A 6 28.68 -2.05 -12.27
C GLN A 6 28.07 -0.66 -12.46
N LEU A 7 28.57 0.31 -11.68
CA LEU A 7 28.18 1.70 -11.82
C LEU A 7 28.83 2.28 -13.07
N ALA A 8 28.04 2.56 -14.09
CA ALA A 8 28.50 3.12 -15.36
C ALA A 8 28.44 4.65 -15.41
N TYR A 9 27.51 5.26 -14.65
CA TYR A 9 27.31 6.69 -14.65
C TYR A 9 26.65 7.14 -13.33
N TYR A 10 27.26 8.14 -12.66
CA TYR A 10 26.78 8.70 -11.41
C TYR A 10 27.10 10.20 -11.34
N GLU A 11 26.23 11.02 -11.90
CA GLU A 11 26.38 12.46 -11.94
C GLU A 11 25.12 13.16 -11.40
N ALA A 12 25.33 14.33 -10.78
CA ALA A 12 24.26 15.19 -10.33
C ALA A 12 24.20 16.45 -11.20
N PHE A 13 23.00 16.92 -11.48
CA PHE A 13 22.73 18.11 -12.30
C PHE A 13 21.73 19.03 -11.60
N GLY A 14 21.86 20.31 -11.90
CA GLY A 14 20.95 21.33 -11.37
C GLY A 14 21.27 21.73 -9.94
N HIS A 15 20.24 22.11 -9.20
CA HIS A 15 20.34 22.70 -7.87
C HIS A 15 19.39 22.01 -6.89
N ILE A 16 19.70 22.09 -5.60
CA ILE A 16 18.91 21.48 -4.54
C ILE A 16 17.56 22.21 -4.32
N ASP A 17 17.47 23.45 -4.73
CA ASP A 17 16.30 24.31 -4.55
C ASP A 17 16.00 25.19 -5.78
N GLY A 18 14.79 25.76 -5.80
CA GLY A 18 14.34 26.64 -6.88
C GLY A 18 15.08 27.97 -6.94
N ALA A 19 15.69 28.41 -5.84
CA ALA A 19 16.49 29.62 -5.76
C ALA A 19 17.92 29.45 -6.34
N ARG A 20 18.27 28.20 -6.73
CA ARG A 20 19.60 27.85 -7.23
C ARG A 20 20.74 28.17 -6.27
N SER A 21 20.48 28.10 -4.97
CA SER A 21 21.43 28.52 -3.94
C SER A 21 22.64 27.59 -3.83
N ARG A 22 22.44 26.29 -4.12
CA ARG A 22 23.48 25.28 -4.04
C ARG A 22 23.36 24.26 -5.17
N PRO A 23 24.47 23.76 -5.77
CA PRO A 23 24.43 22.66 -6.71
C PRO A 23 23.80 21.41 -6.08
N MET A 24 23.18 20.56 -6.90
CA MET A 24 22.66 19.27 -6.48
C MET A 24 23.84 18.35 -6.08
N PRO A 25 23.89 17.84 -4.84
CA PRO A 25 24.91 16.87 -4.46
C PRO A 25 24.58 15.49 -5.03
N ARG A 26 25.60 14.66 -5.27
CA ARG A 26 25.40 13.25 -5.71
C ARG A 26 24.69 12.41 -4.65
N GLU A 27 24.87 12.76 -3.39
CA GLU A 27 24.31 12.08 -2.22
C GLU A 27 22.92 12.59 -1.83
N ALA A 28 22.28 13.37 -2.69
CA ALA A 28 20.94 13.89 -2.43
C ALA A 28 19.94 12.75 -2.20
N ILE A 29 19.18 12.85 -1.11
CA ILE A 29 18.14 11.88 -0.74
C ILE A 29 16.80 12.40 -1.25
N PHE A 30 16.13 11.59 -2.06
CA PHE A 30 14.81 11.89 -2.61
C PHE A 30 13.74 10.98 -2.01
N PRO A 31 12.56 11.51 -1.67
CA PRO A 31 11.40 10.67 -1.41
C PRO A 31 10.99 9.99 -2.73
N ILE A 32 11.09 8.67 -2.77
CA ILE A 32 10.80 7.90 -4.00
C ILE A 32 9.31 7.58 -4.18
N ALA A 33 8.47 7.97 -3.21
CA ALA A 33 7.01 7.83 -3.26
C ALA A 33 6.60 6.41 -3.70
N SER A 34 5.79 6.27 -4.74
CA SER A 34 5.26 4.96 -5.19
C SER A 34 6.31 4.02 -5.77
N MET A 35 7.52 4.46 -6.03
CA MET A 35 8.64 3.58 -6.36
C MET A 35 9.03 2.66 -5.18
N THR A 36 8.55 2.94 -3.97
CA THR A 36 8.64 2.03 -2.81
C THR A 36 7.85 0.73 -3.02
N LYS A 37 6.74 0.77 -3.77
CA LYS A 37 5.85 -0.39 -3.95
C LYS A 37 6.51 -1.63 -4.56
N PRO A 38 7.32 -1.51 -5.63
CA PRO A 38 8.09 -2.66 -6.11
C PRO A 38 9.03 -3.26 -5.07
N LEU A 39 9.64 -2.44 -4.20
CA LEU A 39 10.52 -2.93 -3.13
C LEU A 39 9.72 -3.73 -2.09
N THR A 40 8.55 -3.23 -1.66
CA THR A 40 7.64 -3.97 -0.80
C THR A 40 7.19 -5.28 -1.45
N GLY A 41 6.90 -5.25 -2.76
CA GLY A 41 6.55 -6.45 -3.53
C GLY A 41 7.66 -7.49 -3.54
N VAL A 42 8.91 -7.07 -3.75
CA VAL A 42 10.08 -7.98 -3.69
C VAL A 42 10.23 -8.59 -2.29
N ALA A 43 10.12 -7.79 -1.23
CA ALA A 43 10.16 -8.30 0.14
C ALA A 43 9.07 -9.37 0.41
N LEU A 44 7.85 -9.13 -0.07
CA LEU A 44 6.78 -10.13 0.01
C LEU A 44 7.11 -11.42 -0.76
N LEU A 45 7.64 -11.29 -1.97
CA LEU A 45 8.01 -12.45 -2.81
C LEU A 45 9.16 -13.26 -2.20
N THR A 46 10.11 -12.63 -1.52
CA THR A 46 11.17 -13.33 -0.76
C THR A 46 10.55 -14.21 0.32
N LEU A 47 9.57 -13.70 1.08
CA LEU A 47 8.86 -14.48 2.11
C LEU A 47 8.04 -15.62 1.51
N LEU A 48 7.50 -15.44 0.30
CA LEU A 48 6.81 -16.50 -0.44
C LEU A 48 7.79 -17.59 -0.87
N GLU A 49 8.97 -17.25 -1.38
CA GLU A 49 10.03 -18.21 -1.74
C GLU A 49 10.54 -18.98 -0.51
N GLU A 50 10.58 -18.34 0.65
CA GLU A 50 10.90 -18.98 1.94
C GLU A 50 9.76 -19.86 2.51
N GLY A 51 8.61 -19.92 1.83
CA GLY A 51 7.45 -20.71 2.28
C GLY A 51 6.73 -20.14 3.51
N LYS A 52 6.99 -18.90 3.91
CA LYS A 52 6.37 -18.25 5.07
C LYS A 52 4.92 -17.83 4.82
N LEU A 53 4.56 -17.62 3.56
CA LEU A 53 3.22 -17.29 3.11
C LEU A 53 2.92 -17.90 1.74
N SER A 54 1.62 -17.92 1.39
CA SER A 54 1.14 -18.17 0.03
C SER A 54 0.50 -16.89 -0.51
N ILE A 55 0.68 -16.59 -1.79
CA ILE A 55 0.07 -15.39 -2.40
C ILE A 55 -1.47 -15.42 -2.36
N GLY A 56 -2.05 -16.62 -2.24
CA GLY A 56 -3.48 -16.83 -2.07
C GLY A 56 -3.97 -16.74 -0.62
N ASP A 57 -3.09 -16.58 0.36
CA ASP A 57 -3.49 -16.49 1.77
C ASP A 57 -4.46 -15.33 1.98
N PRO A 58 -5.52 -15.54 2.79
CA PRO A 58 -6.42 -14.46 3.16
C PRO A 58 -5.70 -13.50 4.13
N ILE A 59 -5.96 -12.20 3.98
CA ILE A 59 -5.40 -11.17 4.87
C ILE A 59 -5.75 -11.42 6.34
N THR A 60 -6.83 -12.10 6.61
CA THR A 60 -7.30 -12.45 7.95
C THR A 60 -6.36 -13.39 8.71
N ARG A 61 -5.46 -14.10 8.00
CA ARG A 61 -4.38 -14.87 8.62
C ARG A 61 -3.43 -13.99 9.41
N PHE A 62 -3.21 -12.77 8.94
CA PHE A 62 -2.27 -11.80 9.51
C PHE A 62 -2.98 -10.76 10.37
N PHE A 63 -4.13 -10.31 9.92
CA PHE A 63 -4.94 -9.28 10.58
C PHE A 63 -6.39 -9.78 10.74
N PRO A 64 -6.72 -10.47 11.84
CA PRO A 64 -8.07 -10.99 12.09
C PRO A 64 -9.18 -9.92 12.05
N ALA A 65 -8.86 -8.67 12.39
CA ALA A 65 -9.79 -7.54 12.29
C ALA A 65 -10.30 -7.28 10.85
N MET A 66 -9.59 -7.80 9.84
CA MET A 66 -10.00 -7.71 8.43
C MET A 66 -11.03 -8.80 8.02
N ALA A 67 -11.54 -9.58 8.96
CA ALA A 67 -12.62 -10.53 8.71
C ALA A 67 -13.98 -9.82 8.47
N ASN A 68 -14.92 -10.55 7.86
CA ASN A 68 -16.32 -10.12 7.68
C ASN A 68 -16.46 -8.73 7.02
N ARG A 69 -15.63 -8.48 5.99
CA ARG A 69 -15.65 -7.19 5.29
C ARG A 69 -16.99 -6.95 4.63
N ARG A 70 -17.36 -5.69 4.56
CA ARG A 70 -18.53 -5.21 3.83
C ARG A 70 -18.09 -4.32 2.68
N VAL A 71 -18.90 -4.23 1.65
CA VAL A 71 -18.66 -3.46 0.43
C VAL A 71 -19.74 -2.41 0.31
N ALA A 72 -19.36 -1.16 0.11
CA ALA A 72 -20.28 -0.05 -0.07
C ALA A 72 -21.00 -0.15 -1.43
N VAL A 73 -22.31 0.04 -1.43
CA VAL A 73 -23.10 0.16 -2.65
C VAL A 73 -23.01 1.61 -3.13
N ASP A 74 -22.61 1.80 -4.38
CA ASP A 74 -22.45 3.13 -5.01
C ASP A 74 -21.58 4.11 -4.19
N GLY A 75 -20.61 3.57 -3.44
CA GLY A 75 -19.72 4.37 -2.61
C GLY A 75 -20.42 5.03 -1.39
N ASN A 76 -21.58 4.54 -1.01
CA ASN A 76 -22.29 4.97 0.22
C ASN A 76 -21.89 4.05 1.39
N PRO A 77 -21.16 4.56 2.41
CA PRO A 77 -20.71 3.74 3.54
C PRO A 77 -21.85 3.21 4.43
N ASP A 78 -23.03 3.86 4.42
CA ASP A 78 -24.18 3.46 5.22
C ASP A 78 -25.03 2.38 4.53
N ASN A 79 -24.85 2.19 3.21
CA ASN A 79 -25.49 1.14 2.43
C ASN A 79 -24.45 0.12 1.99
N THR A 80 -24.42 -1.03 2.65
CA THR A 80 -23.35 -2.02 2.41
C THR A 80 -23.91 -3.43 2.25
N VAL A 81 -23.17 -4.25 1.48
CA VAL A 81 -23.39 -5.70 1.35
C VAL A 81 -22.18 -6.48 1.86
N PRO A 82 -22.31 -7.74 2.24
CA PRO A 82 -21.14 -8.56 2.58
C PRO A 82 -20.16 -8.66 1.43
N ALA A 83 -18.88 -8.72 1.73
CA ALA A 83 -17.87 -9.11 0.74
C ALA A 83 -18.09 -10.58 0.35
N ALA A 84 -18.03 -10.88 -0.94
CA ALA A 84 -18.25 -12.22 -1.47
C ALA A 84 -17.20 -13.24 -1.01
N ARG A 85 -16.00 -12.76 -0.66
CA ARG A 85 -14.91 -13.56 -0.12
C ARG A 85 -13.93 -12.69 0.68
N PRO A 86 -13.04 -13.27 1.49
CA PRO A 86 -11.94 -12.54 2.09
C PRO A 86 -11.00 -11.92 1.04
N ILE A 87 -10.35 -10.83 1.40
CA ILE A 87 -9.24 -10.25 0.63
C ILE A 87 -8.05 -11.21 0.74
N SER A 88 -7.42 -11.56 -0.37
CA SER A 88 -6.17 -12.31 -0.41
C SER A 88 -4.95 -11.42 -0.63
N LEU A 89 -3.74 -11.95 -0.37
CA LEU A 89 -2.50 -11.19 -0.60
C LEU A 89 -2.33 -10.82 -2.08
N ILE A 90 -2.77 -11.68 -3.01
CA ILE A 90 -2.75 -11.36 -4.44
C ILE A 90 -3.68 -10.20 -4.79
N ASP A 91 -4.84 -10.06 -4.13
CA ASP A 91 -5.73 -8.92 -4.33
C ASP A 91 -5.06 -7.61 -3.91
N LEU A 92 -4.34 -7.63 -2.80
CA LEU A 92 -3.57 -6.48 -2.33
C LEU A 92 -2.43 -6.13 -3.30
N ALA A 93 -1.64 -7.13 -3.73
CA ALA A 93 -0.52 -6.95 -4.65
C ALA A 93 -0.96 -6.38 -6.01
N ARG A 94 -2.16 -6.72 -6.46
CA ARG A 94 -2.72 -6.30 -7.74
C ARG A 94 -3.61 -5.07 -7.67
N HIS A 95 -3.79 -4.47 -6.51
CA HIS A 95 -4.76 -3.39 -6.27
C HIS A 95 -6.21 -3.78 -6.65
N THR A 96 -6.60 -5.01 -6.37
CA THR A 96 -7.97 -5.50 -6.57
C THR A 96 -8.67 -5.85 -5.26
N SER A 97 -8.16 -5.37 -4.13
CA SER A 97 -8.68 -5.68 -2.79
C SER A 97 -10.02 -5.03 -2.45
N GLY A 98 -10.41 -3.99 -3.19
CA GLY A 98 -11.54 -3.13 -2.86
C GLY A 98 -11.21 -2.02 -1.85
N ILE A 99 -10.00 -1.98 -1.29
CA ILE A 99 -9.47 -0.84 -0.55
C ILE A 99 -9.19 0.30 -1.54
N THR A 100 -9.36 1.54 -1.12
CA THR A 100 -9.11 2.72 -1.97
C THR A 100 -8.25 3.77 -1.27
N TYR A 101 -7.99 4.90 -1.93
CA TYR A 101 -7.50 6.16 -1.35
C TYR A 101 -8.60 7.19 -1.27
N GLY A 102 -8.63 7.99 -0.22
CA GLY A 102 -9.56 9.11 -0.11
C GLY A 102 -9.44 10.13 -1.24
N ALA A 103 -8.23 10.34 -1.76
CA ALA A 103 -7.97 11.30 -2.84
C ALA A 103 -8.32 10.78 -4.25
N ARG A 104 -8.76 9.50 -4.41
CA ARG A 104 -9.01 8.92 -5.73
C ARG A 104 -10.43 9.09 -6.24
N GLY A 105 -11.33 9.59 -5.40
CA GLY A 105 -12.72 9.80 -5.78
C GLY A 105 -13.43 10.79 -4.87
N ASN A 106 -14.70 10.99 -5.09
CA ASN A 106 -15.53 11.99 -4.42
C ASN A 106 -16.78 11.43 -3.72
N THR A 107 -16.92 10.11 -3.63
CA THR A 107 -18.05 9.50 -2.91
C THR A 107 -17.96 9.72 -1.40
N ALA A 108 -19.04 9.48 -0.68
CA ALA A 108 -19.06 9.55 0.77
C ALA A 108 -18.00 8.60 1.39
N LEU A 109 -17.82 7.40 0.81
CA LEU A 109 -16.81 6.45 1.25
C LEU A 109 -15.38 6.98 1.08
N HIS A 110 -15.04 7.59 -0.06
CA HIS A 110 -13.71 8.15 -0.30
C HIS A 110 -13.32 9.16 0.78
N ARG A 111 -14.26 9.99 1.25
CA ARG A 111 -14.00 10.98 2.31
C ARG A 111 -13.64 10.36 3.66
N LEU A 112 -13.95 9.09 3.88
CA LEU A 112 -13.62 8.35 5.10
C LEU A 112 -12.23 7.70 5.05
N TYR A 113 -11.75 7.37 3.84
CA TYR A 113 -10.44 6.74 3.66
C TYR A 113 -9.29 7.74 3.84
N PRO A 114 -8.11 7.29 4.31
CA PRO A 114 -6.90 8.11 4.28
C PRO A 114 -6.61 8.63 2.87
N GLY A 115 -6.17 9.88 2.76
CA GLY A 115 -6.00 10.57 1.48
C GLY A 115 -4.96 9.92 0.56
N SER A 116 -3.83 9.50 1.12
CA SER A 116 -2.77 8.80 0.40
C SER A 116 -1.80 8.13 1.36
N SER A 117 -0.96 7.20 0.87
CA SER A 117 0.10 6.55 1.65
C SER A 117 1.08 7.55 2.27
N GLY A 118 1.47 8.57 1.52
CA GLY A 118 2.56 9.47 1.89
C GLY A 118 2.25 10.44 3.02
N THR A 119 1.00 10.84 3.22
CA THR A 119 0.59 11.84 4.21
C THR A 119 -0.23 11.24 5.33
N SER A 120 -1.14 10.34 5.03
CA SER A 120 -2.11 9.84 5.99
C SER A 120 -1.61 8.61 6.75
N SER A 121 -0.83 7.72 6.12
CA SER A 121 -0.28 6.55 6.79
C SER A 121 0.76 6.93 7.85
N ARG A 122 1.49 8.04 7.66
CA ARG A 122 2.46 8.55 8.66
C ARG A 122 1.81 9.06 9.95
N GLN A 123 0.51 9.31 9.94
CA GLN A 123 -0.24 9.78 11.12
C GLN A 123 -0.72 8.64 12.00
N PHE A 124 -0.60 7.39 11.54
CA PHE A 124 -1.07 6.21 12.25
C PHE A 124 0.09 5.31 12.66
N THR A 125 -0.05 4.68 13.82
CA THR A 125 0.73 3.47 14.10
C THR A 125 0.22 2.33 13.19
N PRO A 126 1.02 1.27 12.94
CA PRO A 126 0.56 0.11 12.18
C PRO A 126 -0.79 -0.46 12.67
N ALA A 127 -0.95 -0.60 13.99
CA ALA A 127 -2.19 -1.09 14.59
C ALA A 127 -3.36 -0.15 14.31
N ALA A 128 -3.23 1.15 14.59
CA ALA A 128 -4.27 2.14 14.35
C ALA A 128 -4.64 2.26 12.86
N PHE A 129 -3.67 2.10 11.96
CA PHE A 129 -3.91 2.06 10.52
C PHE A 129 -4.78 0.87 10.12
N MET A 130 -4.43 -0.34 10.62
CA MET A 130 -5.21 -1.54 10.33
C MET A 130 -6.60 -1.49 10.95
N GLU A 131 -6.76 -0.99 12.17
CA GLU A 131 -8.05 -0.77 12.82
C GLU A 131 -8.91 0.21 12.00
N ARG A 132 -8.30 1.31 11.53
CA ARG A 132 -8.99 2.28 10.67
C ARG A 132 -9.47 1.62 9.39
N LEU A 133 -8.63 0.88 8.68
CA LEU A 133 -9.03 0.19 7.46
C LEU A 133 -10.09 -0.88 7.74
N ALA A 134 -9.99 -1.62 8.84
CA ALA A 134 -10.96 -2.63 9.23
C ALA A 134 -12.34 -2.05 9.53
N SER A 135 -12.41 -0.82 10.03
CA SER A 135 -13.70 -0.15 10.33
C SER A 135 -14.44 0.38 9.10
N LEU A 136 -13.78 0.49 7.94
CA LEU A 136 -14.36 1.09 6.73
C LEU A 136 -14.86 0.00 5.76
N PRO A 137 -15.99 0.18 5.09
CA PRO A 137 -16.37 -0.70 3.97
C PRO A 137 -15.34 -0.66 2.84
N LEU A 138 -15.29 -1.71 2.05
CA LEU A 138 -14.55 -1.72 0.78
C LEU A 138 -15.33 -0.93 -0.28
N LEU A 139 -14.65 -0.38 -1.26
CA LEU A 139 -15.28 0.29 -2.40
C LEU A 139 -15.80 -0.72 -3.44
N HIS A 140 -15.09 -1.84 -3.61
CA HIS A 140 -15.40 -2.88 -4.59
C HIS A 140 -15.31 -4.27 -3.96
N GLN A 141 -15.97 -5.24 -4.56
CA GLN A 141 -15.81 -6.64 -4.21
C GLN A 141 -14.35 -7.09 -4.45
N PRO A 142 -13.73 -7.83 -3.51
CA PRO A 142 -12.36 -8.32 -3.69
C PRO A 142 -12.18 -9.10 -4.99
N GLY A 143 -11.18 -8.72 -5.76
CA GLY A 143 -10.80 -9.35 -7.03
C GLY A 143 -11.54 -8.85 -8.28
N THR A 144 -12.48 -7.90 -8.16
CA THR A 144 -13.33 -7.52 -9.28
C THR A 144 -12.89 -6.28 -10.04
N VAL A 145 -12.36 -5.28 -9.34
CA VAL A 145 -12.00 -3.98 -9.92
C VAL A 145 -10.57 -3.61 -9.53
N TRP A 146 -9.79 -3.17 -10.50
CA TRP A 146 -8.49 -2.56 -10.23
C TRP A 146 -8.70 -1.12 -9.75
N ASP A 147 -8.31 -0.84 -8.52
CA ASP A 147 -8.30 0.51 -7.96
C ASP A 147 -7.01 0.71 -7.15
N TYR A 148 -6.16 1.60 -7.63
CA TYR A 148 -4.89 1.93 -6.98
C TYR A 148 -5.14 2.49 -5.57
N SER A 149 -4.54 1.89 -4.54
CA SER A 149 -5.01 2.02 -3.17
C SER A 149 -3.91 1.86 -2.12
N LEU A 150 -4.33 1.86 -0.85
CA LEU A 150 -3.52 1.52 0.33
C LEU A 150 -3.16 0.01 0.42
N SER A 151 -3.45 -0.77 -0.61
CA SER A 151 -3.21 -2.23 -0.60
C SER A 151 -1.76 -2.61 -0.34
N ILE A 152 -0.81 -1.90 -0.96
CA ILE A 152 0.62 -2.19 -0.77
C ILE A 152 1.11 -1.75 0.62
N ASP A 153 0.50 -0.72 1.21
CA ASP A 153 0.77 -0.35 2.60
C ASP A 153 0.39 -1.50 3.54
N VAL A 154 -0.75 -2.16 3.30
CA VAL A 154 -1.18 -3.35 4.04
C VAL A 154 -0.21 -4.52 3.82
N LEU A 155 0.29 -4.74 2.60
CA LEU A 155 1.31 -5.76 2.33
C LEU A 155 2.61 -5.47 3.07
N GLY A 156 3.02 -4.21 3.17
CA GLY A 156 4.16 -3.80 3.98
C GLY A 156 4.02 -4.26 5.44
N LEU A 157 2.83 -4.08 6.02
CA LEU A 157 2.55 -4.54 7.39
C LEU A 157 2.53 -6.08 7.51
N VAL A 158 2.17 -6.83 6.46
CA VAL A 158 2.33 -8.30 6.44
C VAL A 158 3.81 -8.67 6.51
N VAL A 159 4.66 -7.97 5.73
CA VAL A 159 6.11 -8.20 5.75
C VAL A 159 6.67 -7.89 7.14
N GLU A 160 6.33 -6.73 7.74
CA GLU A 160 6.75 -6.35 9.10
C GLU A 160 6.36 -7.40 10.12
N GLN A 161 5.13 -7.92 10.07
CA GLN A 161 4.63 -8.93 11.00
C GLN A 161 5.39 -10.27 10.89
N LEU A 162 5.75 -10.69 9.68
CA LEU A 162 6.46 -11.95 9.45
C LEU A 162 7.96 -11.88 9.72
N THR A 163 8.54 -10.71 9.58
CA THR A 163 9.98 -10.48 9.79
C THR A 163 10.32 -9.94 11.17
N GLU A 164 9.33 -9.41 11.89
CA GLU A 164 9.50 -8.64 13.13
C GLU A 164 10.41 -7.41 12.97
N GLN A 165 10.55 -6.94 11.72
CA GLN A 165 11.36 -5.77 11.35
C GLN A 165 10.48 -4.71 10.68
N ARG A 166 10.77 -3.46 10.93
CA ARG A 166 10.13 -2.35 10.22
C ARG A 166 10.68 -2.21 8.80
N LEU A 167 9.79 -1.95 7.87
CA LEU A 167 10.13 -1.59 6.49
C LEU A 167 10.61 -0.13 6.40
#